data_276dcd768959f3baa38ccb00abfe9550
#
_entry.id   276dcd768959f3baa38ccb00abfe9550
#
_cell.length_a   1.000
_cell.length_b   1.000
_cell.length_c   1.000
_cell.angle_alpha   90.00
_cell.angle_beta   90.00
_cell.angle_gamma   90.00
#
_symmetry.space_group_name_H-M   'P 1'
#
loop_
_entity.id
_entity.type
_entity.pdbx_description
1 polymer ?
#
loop_
_entity_poly.entity_id
_entity_poly.type
_entity_poly.pdbx_seq_one_letter_code
_entity_poly.pdbx_strand_id
1 'polypeptide(L)'
;SRGLGDVYKRQSPYKFYQFWLNVSDEDAKRYIKIFTALSKEEIDALTAEHEAAPHLRVLQKCLAKEVTIMVHSEEDYNAAVDASNILFGNATSDALKKLDEDTLLAVFEGVPQFEISRDALAAGVKAVDLFVDNAAVFASKGEMRKLVQGGGVSLNKEKAFDQVITTADLLDEKYLLVQRGKKNYYLIIAK
;
A
#
# COMPACT_ATOMS: atom_id res chain seq x y z
N SER A 1 -4.29 -27.81 19.02
CA SER A 1 -3.53 -27.07 18.00
C SER A 1 -4.25 -25.81 17.57
N ARG A 2 -4.21 -24.80 18.44
CA ARG A 2 -4.69 -23.44 18.17
C ARG A 2 -3.53 -22.59 17.58
N GLY A 3 -2.75 -23.08 16.65
CA GLY A 3 -1.52 -22.37 16.43
C GLY A 3 -1.48 -21.52 15.16
N LEU A 4 -1.49 -22.16 14.02
CA LEU A 4 -1.22 -21.45 12.75
C LEU A 4 -2.45 -20.77 12.17
N GLY A 5 -3.61 -21.38 12.19
CA GLY A 5 -4.82 -20.82 11.59
C GLY A 5 -5.30 -19.53 12.26
N ASP A 6 -5.14 -19.39 13.58
CA ASP A 6 -5.55 -18.20 14.32
C ASP A 6 -4.56 -17.03 14.14
N VAL A 7 -3.28 -17.32 13.99
CA VAL A 7 -2.26 -16.30 13.71
C VAL A 7 -2.47 -15.71 12.32
N TYR A 8 -2.75 -16.54 11.33
CA TYR A 8 -2.99 -16.08 9.95
C TYR A 8 -4.32 -15.34 9.79
N LYS A 9 -5.35 -15.70 10.53
CA LYS A 9 -6.64 -14.99 10.55
C LYS A 9 -6.57 -13.62 11.21
N ARG A 10 -5.61 -13.41 12.10
CA ARG A 10 -5.37 -12.10 12.76
C ARG A 10 -4.52 -11.17 11.92
N GLN A 11 -3.81 -11.68 10.93
CA GLN A 11 -3.03 -10.88 10.00
C GLN A 11 -3.97 -10.15 9.03
N SER A 12 -3.66 -8.90 8.68
CA SER A 12 -4.46 -8.17 7.69
C SER A 12 -4.48 -8.93 6.37
N PRO A 13 -5.59 -8.94 5.62
CA PRO A 13 -5.67 -9.59 4.31
C PRO A 13 -4.57 -9.12 3.36
N TYR A 14 -4.20 -7.84 3.41
CA TYR A 14 -3.10 -7.29 2.63
C TYR A 14 -1.75 -7.95 2.96
N LYS A 15 -1.38 -8.04 4.24
CA LYS A 15 -0.12 -8.68 4.67
C LYS A 15 -0.10 -10.17 4.34
N PHE A 16 -1.21 -10.85 4.53
CA PHE A 16 -1.39 -12.25 4.18
C PHE A 16 -1.19 -12.47 2.68
N TYR A 17 -1.84 -11.67 1.86
CA TYR A 17 -1.69 -11.71 0.41
C TYR A 17 -0.23 -11.46 -0.02
N GLN A 18 0.42 -10.45 0.54
CA GLN A 18 1.81 -10.11 0.24
C GLN A 18 2.79 -11.22 0.61
N PHE A 19 2.56 -11.90 1.72
CA PHE A 19 3.37 -13.04 2.11
C PHE A 19 3.40 -14.12 1.03
N TRP A 20 2.22 -14.54 0.56
CA TRP A 20 2.11 -15.57 -0.48
C TRP A 20 2.58 -15.11 -1.84
N LEU A 21 2.40 -13.84 -2.15
CA LEU A 21 2.89 -13.25 -3.39
C LEU A 21 4.42 -13.24 -3.49
N ASN A 22 5.11 -13.20 -2.34
CA ASN A 22 6.56 -13.08 -2.26
C ASN A 22 7.30 -14.40 -1.99
N VAL A 23 6.62 -15.53 -1.92
CA VAL A 23 7.30 -16.82 -1.78
C VAL A 23 8.18 -17.12 -3.01
N SER A 24 9.22 -17.94 -2.81
CA SER A 24 10.10 -18.36 -3.88
C SER A 24 9.36 -19.20 -4.95
N ASP A 25 9.93 -19.32 -6.13
CA ASP A 25 9.37 -20.15 -7.19
C ASP A 25 9.24 -21.62 -6.76
N GLU A 26 10.23 -22.10 -6.03
CA GLU A 26 10.23 -23.46 -5.49
C GLU A 26 9.11 -23.68 -4.47
N ASP A 27 8.97 -22.76 -3.55
CA ASP A 27 7.89 -22.79 -2.54
C ASP A 27 6.51 -22.65 -3.18
N ALA A 28 6.37 -21.78 -4.17
CA ALA A 28 5.12 -21.62 -4.90
C ALA A 28 4.69 -22.92 -5.59
N LYS A 29 5.61 -23.62 -6.24
CA LYS A 29 5.36 -24.94 -6.86
C LYS A 29 4.91 -25.98 -5.86
N ARG A 30 5.48 -25.96 -4.65
CA ARG A 30 5.13 -26.89 -3.59
C ARG A 30 3.79 -26.53 -2.94
N TYR A 31 3.61 -25.29 -2.57
CA TYR A 31 2.44 -24.86 -1.81
C TYR A 31 1.16 -24.82 -2.64
N ILE A 32 1.23 -24.58 -3.94
CA ILE A 32 0.03 -24.60 -4.79
C ILE A 32 -0.63 -25.98 -4.81
N LYS A 33 0.16 -27.04 -4.67
CA LYS A 33 -0.32 -28.42 -4.57
C LYS A 33 -0.94 -28.76 -3.22
N ILE A 34 -0.49 -28.07 -2.17
CA ILE A 34 -0.87 -28.38 -0.79
C ILE A 34 -2.07 -27.55 -0.34
N PHE A 35 -2.09 -26.27 -0.69
CA PHE A 35 -3.02 -25.29 -0.13
C PHE A 35 -4.13 -24.85 -1.06
N THR A 36 -4.18 -25.34 -2.30
CA THR A 36 -5.26 -24.99 -3.23
C THR A 36 -6.07 -26.21 -3.62
N ALA A 37 -7.31 -25.96 -4.04
CA ALA A 37 -8.20 -26.99 -4.58
C ALA A 37 -8.10 -27.13 -6.10
N LEU A 38 -7.08 -26.56 -6.71
CA LEU A 38 -6.85 -26.64 -8.15
C LEU A 38 -6.57 -28.07 -8.58
N SER A 39 -7.05 -28.45 -9.77
CA SER A 39 -6.78 -29.76 -10.34
C SER A 39 -5.30 -29.89 -10.74
N LYS A 40 -4.85 -31.14 -10.92
CA LYS A 40 -3.50 -31.40 -11.40
C LYS A 40 -3.24 -30.74 -12.76
N GLU A 41 -4.23 -30.81 -13.64
CA GLU A 41 -4.14 -30.22 -14.98
C GLU A 41 -4.00 -28.69 -14.95
N GLU A 42 -4.76 -28.04 -14.06
CA GLU A 42 -4.67 -26.59 -13.82
C GLU A 42 -3.31 -26.19 -13.27
N ILE A 43 -2.79 -26.96 -12.30
CA ILE A 43 -1.48 -26.72 -11.69
C ILE A 43 -0.36 -26.93 -12.72
N ASP A 44 -0.42 -27.98 -13.51
CA ASP A 44 0.59 -28.28 -14.54
C ASP A 44 0.62 -27.19 -15.62
N ALA A 45 -0.55 -26.74 -16.09
CA ALA A 45 -0.65 -25.64 -17.06
C ALA A 45 -0.09 -24.33 -16.50
N LEU A 46 -0.43 -24.00 -15.26
CA LEU A 46 0.04 -22.79 -14.58
C LEU A 46 1.57 -22.84 -14.33
N THR A 47 2.08 -24.01 -13.96
CA THR A 47 3.52 -24.22 -13.75
C THR A 47 4.29 -24.04 -15.05
N ALA A 48 3.78 -24.56 -16.17
CA ALA A 48 4.37 -24.39 -17.48
C ALA A 48 4.39 -22.91 -17.91
N GLU A 49 3.30 -22.17 -17.68
CA GLU A 49 3.22 -20.73 -17.94
C GLU A 49 4.24 -19.97 -17.09
N HIS A 50 4.35 -20.31 -15.81
CA HIS A 50 5.31 -19.69 -14.91
C HIS A 50 6.76 -19.93 -15.34
N GLU A 51 7.10 -21.15 -15.76
CA GLU A 51 8.44 -21.50 -16.21
C GLU A 51 8.83 -20.78 -17.51
N ALA A 52 7.86 -20.49 -18.37
CA ALA A 52 8.08 -19.72 -19.59
C ALA A 52 8.41 -18.24 -19.33
N ALA A 53 7.88 -17.65 -18.25
CA ALA A 53 8.09 -16.26 -17.90
C ALA A 53 8.05 -16.06 -16.36
N PRO A 54 9.08 -16.52 -15.63
CA PRO A 54 9.07 -16.48 -14.14
C PRO A 54 8.94 -15.08 -13.56
N HIS A 55 9.41 -14.06 -14.27
CA HIS A 55 9.35 -12.66 -13.85
C HIS A 55 7.91 -12.13 -13.72
N LEU A 56 6.94 -12.73 -14.39
CA LEU A 56 5.53 -12.37 -14.29
C LEU A 56 4.88 -12.92 -13.02
N ARG A 57 5.52 -13.88 -12.36
CA ARG A 57 5.10 -14.45 -11.08
C ARG A 57 3.66 -14.97 -11.07
N VAL A 58 3.23 -15.56 -12.17
CA VAL A 58 1.83 -16.04 -12.32
C VAL A 58 1.49 -17.14 -11.33
N LEU A 59 2.46 -17.98 -10.96
CA LEU A 59 2.26 -19.05 -9.99
C LEU A 59 2.02 -18.48 -8.58
N GLN A 60 2.84 -17.53 -8.13
CA GLN A 60 2.67 -16.85 -6.85
C GLN A 60 1.36 -16.04 -6.81
N LYS A 61 1.02 -15.36 -7.88
CA LYS A 61 -0.24 -14.61 -7.99
C LYS A 61 -1.46 -15.52 -7.82
N CYS A 62 -1.45 -16.67 -8.48
CA CYS A 62 -2.53 -17.65 -8.35
C CYS A 62 -2.59 -18.24 -6.94
N LEU A 63 -1.46 -18.65 -6.39
CA LEU A 63 -1.36 -19.16 -5.03
C LEU A 63 -1.89 -18.14 -4.02
N ALA A 64 -1.41 -16.90 -4.10
CA ALA A 64 -1.84 -15.82 -3.20
C ALA A 64 -3.33 -15.55 -3.30
N LYS A 65 -3.89 -15.56 -4.50
CA LYS A 65 -5.34 -15.42 -4.73
C LYS A 65 -6.13 -16.53 -4.04
N GLU A 66 -5.81 -17.78 -4.36
CA GLU A 66 -6.54 -18.94 -3.86
C GLU A 66 -6.52 -19.03 -2.33
N VAL A 67 -5.35 -18.85 -1.72
CA VAL A 67 -5.21 -18.92 -0.25
C VAL A 67 -5.86 -17.73 0.45
N THR A 68 -5.78 -16.55 -0.12
CA THR A 68 -6.39 -15.35 0.47
C THR A 68 -7.92 -15.46 0.44
N ILE A 69 -8.49 -15.91 -0.65
CA ILE A 69 -9.94 -16.15 -0.75
C ILE A 69 -10.39 -17.22 0.25
N MET A 70 -9.62 -18.29 0.38
CA MET A 70 -9.95 -19.40 1.27
C MET A 70 -9.91 -18.99 2.75
N VAL A 71 -8.88 -18.26 3.17
CA VAL A 71 -8.66 -17.90 4.58
C VAL A 71 -9.43 -16.64 4.99
N HIS A 72 -9.55 -15.68 4.11
CA HIS A 72 -10.27 -14.44 4.34
C HIS A 72 -11.58 -14.43 3.55
N SER A 73 -11.60 -13.79 2.39
CA SER A 73 -12.76 -13.76 1.49
C SER A 73 -12.32 -13.22 0.12
N GLU A 74 -13.20 -13.35 -0.88
CA GLU A 74 -13.00 -12.74 -2.19
C GLU A 74 -12.96 -11.20 -2.10
N GLU A 75 -13.80 -10.62 -1.26
CA GLU A 75 -13.83 -9.18 -1.01
C GLU A 75 -12.49 -8.70 -0.43
N ASP A 76 -11.97 -9.40 0.58
CA ASP A 76 -10.67 -9.11 1.19
C ASP A 76 -9.52 -9.28 0.20
N TYR A 77 -9.59 -10.30 -0.66
CA TYR A 77 -8.63 -10.48 -1.74
C TYR A 77 -8.62 -9.30 -2.71
N ASN A 78 -9.77 -8.86 -3.17
CA ASN A 78 -9.88 -7.71 -4.07
C ASN A 78 -9.34 -6.44 -3.42
N ALA A 79 -9.64 -6.21 -2.14
CA ALA A 79 -9.11 -5.09 -1.39
C ALA A 79 -7.56 -5.16 -1.25
N ALA A 80 -7.01 -6.35 -1.05
CA ALA A 80 -5.56 -6.56 -0.97
C ALA A 80 -4.86 -6.28 -2.32
N VAL A 81 -5.47 -6.67 -3.43
CA VAL A 81 -4.97 -6.38 -4.78
C VAL A 81 -4.98 -4.87 -5.04
N ASP A 82 -6.08 -4.20 -4.72
CA ASP A 82 -6.20 -2.75 -4.88
C ASP A 82 -5.15 -2.01 -4.04
N ALA A 83 -4.95 -2.44 -2.79
CA ALA A 83 -3.92 -1.88 -1.91
C ALA A 83 -2.50 -2.08 -2.47
N SER A 84 -2.19 -3.24 -3.04
CA SER A 84 -0.92 -3.51 -3.69
C SER A 84 -0.64 -2.56 -4.86
N ASN A 85 -1.67 -2.21 -5.61
CA ASN A 85 -1.56 -1.32 -6.75
C ASN A 85 -1.27 0.14 -6.36
N ILE A 86 -1.52 0.52 -5.11
CA ILE A 86 -1.23 1.87 -4.62
C ILE A 86 0.26 2.18 -4.64
N LEU A 87 1.10 1.21 -4.25
CA LEU A 87 2.56 1.38 -4.26
C LEU A 87 3.19 1.21 -5.65
N PHE A 88 2.68 0.29 -6.44
CA PHE A 88 3.33 -0.18 -7.66
C PHE A 88 2.64 0.22 -8.96
N GLY A 89 1.47 0.84 -8.86
CA GLY A 89 0.65 1.16 -10.02
C GLY A 89 0.18 2.61 -10.08
N ASN A 90 -0.67 2.88 -11.05
CA ASN A 90 -1.32 4.18 -11.25
C ASN A 90 -2.59 4.30 -10.38
N ALA A 91 -2.50 3.92 -9.11
CA ALA A 91 -3.62 4.03 -8.20
C ALA A 91 -4.02 5.49 -8.01
N THR A 92 -5.31 5.71 -8.01
CA THR A 92 -5.89 7.03 -7.84
C THR A 92 -6.01 7.42 -6.37
N SER A 93 -6.20 8.72 -6.12
CA SER A 93 -6.57 9.24 -4.80
C SER A 93 -7.80 8.55 -4.22
N ASP A 94 -8.78 8.20 -5.06
CA ASP A 94 -10.00 7.51 -4.62
C ASP A 94 -9.71 6.11 -4.06
N ALA A 95 -8.80 5.37 -4.69
CA ALA A 95 -8.37 4.07 -4.17
C ALA A 95 -7.70 4.19 -2.78
N LEU A 96 -6.88 5.22 -2.60
CA LEU A 96 -6.24 5.52 -1.33
C LEU A 96 -7.26 5.84 -0.22
N LYS A 97 -8.29 6.63 -0.54
CA LYS A 97 -9.35 7.02 0.41
C LYS A 97 -10.24 5.86 0.86
N LYS A 98 -10.28 4.77 0.09
CA LYS A 98 -11.06 3.57 0.44
C LYS A 98 -10.36 2.63 1.40
N LEU A 99 -9.06 2.82 1.66
CA LEU A 99 -8.32 1.99 2.59
C LEU A 99 -8.77 2.28 4.02
N ASP A 100 -8.97 1.22 4.82
CA ASP A 100 -9.08 1.36 6.25
C ASP A 100 -7.71 1.69 6.87
N GLU A 101 -7.71 2.13 8.13
CA GLU A 101 -6.50 2.53 8.85
C GLU A 101 -5.46 1.40 8.88
N ASP A 102 -5.87 0.18 9.21
CA ASP A 102 -4.97 -0.96 9.32
C ASP A 102 -4.30 -1.28 7.98
N THR A 103 -5.05 -1.25 6.89
CA THR A 103 -4.52 -1.48 5.55
C THR A 103 -3.60 -0.34 5.11
N LEU A 104 -3.96 0.90 5.37
CA LEU A 104 -3.13 2.07 5.09
C LEU A 104 -1.76 1.96 5.78
N LEU A 105 -1.76 1.65 7.07
CA LEU A 105 -0.54 1.48 7.86
C LEU A 105 0.29 0.27 7.39
N ALA A 106 -0.36 -0.81 6.96
CA ALA A 106 0.31 -1.98 6.42
C ALA A 106 0.98 -1.70 5.06
N VAL A 107 0.28 -0.99 4.16
CA VAL A 107 0.81 -0.60 2.84
C VAL A 107 2.03 0.29 2.99
N PHE A 108 1.99 1.25 3.90
CA PHE A 108 3.07 2.23 4.13
C PHE A 108 3.96 1.87 5.31
N GLU A 109 4.02 0.60 5.70
CA GLU A 109 4.93 0.12 6.73
C GLU A 109 6.39 0.43 6.36
N GLY A 110 7.12 1.02 7.32
CA GLY A 110 8.52 1.36 7.13
C GLY A 110 8.81 2.70 6.45
N VAL A 111 7.79 3.42 5.96
CA VAL A 111 8.00 4.78 5.46
C VAL A 111 8.25 5.75 6.61
N PRO A 112 9.05 6.81 6.41
CA PRO A 112 9.24 7.85 7.42
C PRO A 112 7.91 8.45 7.85
N GLN A 113 7.74 8.66 9.16
CA GLN A 113 6.54 9.22 9.75
C GLN A 113 6.87 10.52 10.47
N PHE A 114 5.95 11.48 10.39
CA PHE A 114 6.02 12.74 11.11
C PHE A 114 4.70 12.98 11.83
N GLU A 115 4.77 13.48 13.05
CA GLU A 115 3.59 13.86 13.83
C GLU A 115 3.38 15.36 13.78
N ILE A 116 2.14 15.78 13.60
CA ILE A 116 1.73 17.19 13.66
C ILE A 116 0.54 17.34 14.62
N SER A 117 0.35 18.54 15.13
CA SER A 117 -0.87 18.87 15.88
C SER A 117 -2.06 18.99 14.94
N ARG A 118 -3.16 18.33 15.30
CA ARG A 118 -4.44 18.49 14.58
C ARG A 118 -4.91 19.96 14.57
N ASP A 119 -4.62 20.69 15.64
CA ASP A 119 -4.97 22.11 15.75
C ASP A 119 -4.26 22.97 14.70
N ALA A 120 -3.08 22.57 14.26
CA ALA A 120 -2.36 23.26 13.17
C ALA A 120 -3.14 23.22 11.85
N LEU A 121 -3.97 22.20 11.64
CA LEU A 121 -4.80 22.06 10.44
C LEU A 121 -6.16 22.74 10.56
N ALA A 122 -6.64 23.01 11.78
CA ALA A 122 -8.00 23.50 12.01
C ALA A 122 -8.27 24.84 11.30
N ALA A 123 -7.30 25.74 11.33
CA ALA A 123 -7.39 27.07 10.67
C ALA A 123 -6.91 27.05 9.21
N GLY A 124 -6.46 25.90 8.73
CA GLY A 124 -5.79 25.77 7.42
C GLY A 124 -4.33 26.19 7.48
N VAL A 125 -3.47 25.48 6.78
CA VAL A 125 -2.04 25.74 6.67
C VAL A 125 -1.58 25.53 5.23
N LYS A 126 -0.72 26.40 4.73
CA LYS A 126 -0.15 26.21 3.39
C LYS A 126 0.73 24.97 3.35
N ALA A 127 0.65 24.20 2.28
CA ALA A 127 1.42 22.97 2.10
C ALA A 127 2.92 23.17 2.33
N VAL A 128 3.48 24.27 1.83
CA VAL A 128 4.89 24.60 2.01
C VAL A 128 5.26 24.80 3.48
N ASP A 129 4.42 25.47 4.24
CA ASP A 129 4.65 25.70 5.67
C ASP A 129 4.51 24.39 6.45
N LEU A 130 3.50 23.57 6.13
CA LEU A 130 3.26 22.30 6.80
C LEU A 130 4.42 21.32 6.61
N PHE A 131 4.88 21.12 5.37
CA PHE A 131 5.86 20.09 5.02
C PHE A 131 7.32 20.54 5.14
N VAL A 132 7.56 21.76 5.57
CA VAL A 132 8.91 22.27 5.89
C VAL A 132 9.01 22.61 7.36
N ASP A 133 8.08 23.40 7.91
CA ASP A 133 8.16 23.91 9.28
C ASP A 133 7.56 22.93 10.30
N ASN A 134 6.39 22.37 10.03
CA ASN A 134 5.69 21.47 10.98
C ASN A 134 6.16 20.02 10.86
N ALA A 135 6.36 19.55 9.64
CA ALA A 135 6.89 18.22 9.36
C ALA A 135 8.03 18.37 8.34
N ALA A 136 9.25 18.08 8.75
CA ALA A 136 10.45 18.31 7.93
C ALA A 136 10.60 17.29 6.79
N VAL A 137 9.59 17.18 5.92
CA VAL A 137 9.62 16.34 4.72
C VAL A 137 10.59 16.93 3.69
N PHE A 138 10.62 18.26 3.57
CA PHE A 138 11.54 18.99 2.71
C PHE A 138 12.46 19.86 3.54
N ALA A 139 13.70 20.02 3.07
CA ALA A 139 14.72 20.79 3.79
C ALA A 139 14.44 22.30 3.79
N SER A 140 13.80 22.81 2.74
CA SER A 140 13.47 24.22 2.62
C SER A 140 12.23 24.46 1.76
N LYS A 141 11.60 25.61 1.98
CA LYS A 141 10.45 26.05 1.16
C LYS A 141 10.81 26.22 -0.32
N GLY A 142 12.02 26.70 -0.60
CA GLY A 142 12.53 26.84 -1.95
C GLY A 142 12.67 25.50 -2.66
N GLU A 143 13.22 24.51 -1.98
CA GLU A 143 13.33 23.14 -2.50
C GLU A 143 11.95 22.55 -2.81
N MET A 144 11.01 22.64 -1.86
CA MET A 144 9.68 22.13 -2.07
C MET A 144 8.96 22.81 -3.24
N ARG A 145 9.01 24.14 -3.34
CA ARG A 145 8.41 24.89 -4.45
C ARG A 145 8.95 24.46 -5.80
N LYS A 146 10.26 24.27 -5.89
CA LYS A 146 10.92 23.80 -7.10
C LYS A 146 10.46 22.40 -7.51
N LEU A 147 10.34 21.49 -6.57
CA LEU A 147 9.84 20.14 -6.81
C LEU A 147 8.36 20.13 -7.19
N VAL A 148 7.54 20.97 -6.58
CA VAL A 148 6.12 21.14 -6.92
C VAL A 148 5.96 21.65 -8.35
N GLN A 149 6.74 22.63 -8.76
CA GLN A 149 6.72 23.17 -10.13
C GLN A 149 7.09 22.11 -11.17
N GLY A 150 8.01 21.22 -10.84
CA GLY A 150 8.39 20.08 -11.67
C GLY A 150 7.41 18.90 -11.65
N GLY A 151 6.31 19.00 -10.88
CA GLY A 151 5.34 17.92 -10.72
C GLY A 151 5.84 16.74 -9.89
N GLY A 152 6.90 16.95 -9.09
CA GLY A 152 7.56 15.92 -8.30
C GLY A 152 6.99 15.70 -6.90
N VAL A 153 5.90 16.37 -6.53
CA VAL A 153 5.27 16.24 -5.21
C VAL A 153 3.81 15.88 -5.38
N SER A 154 3.35 14.88 -4.62
CA SER A 154 1.94 14.52 -4.53
C SER A 154 1.50 14.51 -3.08
N LEU A 155 0.25 14.92 -2.85
CA LEU A 155 -0.45 14.82 -1.57
C LEU A 155 -1.64 13.90 -1.76
N ASN A 156 -1.72 12.84 -0.97
CA ASN A 156 -2.78 11.84 -1.09
C ASN A 156 -3.00 11.35 -2.55
N LYS A 157 -1.89 11.13 -3.27
CA LYS A 157 -1.87 10.69 -4.68
C LYS A 157 -2.39 11.70 -5.70
N GLU A 158 -2.59 12.94 -5.30
CA GLU A 158 -2.89 14.06 -6.22
C GLU A 158 -1.67 14.98 -6.31
N LYS A 159 -1.43 15.55 -7.48
CA LYS A 159 -0.32 16.52 -7.66
C LYS A 159 -0.49 17.68 -6.70
N ALA A 160 0.54 17.92 -5.90
CA ALA A 160 0.55 19.02 -4.96
C ALA A 160 0.83 20.36 -5.68
N PHE A 161 0.23 21.39 -5.16
CA PHE A 161 0.55 22.79 -5.39
C PHE A 161 0.63 23.46 -4.01
N ASP A 162 0.82 24.76 -3.91
CA ASP A 162 0.86 25.45 -2.61
C ASP A 162 -0.58 25.69 -2.09
N GLN A 163 -1.34 24.59 -1.96
CA GLN A 163 -2.71 24.62 -1.44
C GLN A 163 -2.74 24.80 0.08
N VAL A 164 -3.87 25.26 0.56
CA VAL A 164 -4.18 25.25 1.99
C VAL A 164 -4.68 23.87 2.39
N ILE A 165 -4.04 23.26 3.37
CA ILE A 165 -4.39 21.95 3.89
C ILE A 165 -5.20 22.12 5.17
N THR A 166 -6.28 21.37 5.28
CA THR A 166 -7.18 21.35 6.43
C THR A 166 -7.41 19.92 6.92
N THR A 167 -8.17 19.76 8.00
CA THR A 167 -8.57 18.44 8.49
C THR A 167 -9.41 17.65 7.47
N ALA A 168 -10.04 18.31 6.50
CA ALA A 168 -10.78 17.65 5.42
C ALA A 168 -9.87 16.83 4.47
N ASP A 169 -8.58 17.12 4.43
CA ASP A 169 -7.61 16.40 3.60
C ASP A 169 -7.08 15.12 4.26
N LEU A 170 -7.41 14.88 5.53
CA LEU A 170 -6.93 13.72 6.27
C LEU A 170 -7.58 12.42 5.79
N LEU A 171 -6.74 11.42 5.52
CA LEU A 171 -7.16 10.04 5.31
C LEU A 171 -7.49 9.43 6.68
N ASP A 172 -8.60 8.70 6.78
CA ASP A 172 -9.06 8.09 8.03
C ASP A 172 -9.05 9.08 9.21
N GLU A 173 -9.30 10.36 8.93
CA GLU A 173 -9.31 11.47 9.89
C GLU A 173 -7.99 11.70 10.63
N LYS A 174 -6.89 11.07 10.22
CA LYS A 174 -5.60 11.11 10.91
C LYS A 174 -4.37 11.31 10.04
N TYR A 175 -4.41 10.94 8.76
CA TYR A 175 -3.19 10.78 7.96
C TYR A 175 -3.16 11.64 6.71
N LEU A 176 -1.96 12.12 6.39
CA LEU A 176 -1.64 12.68 5.07
C LEU A 176 -0.52 11.86 4.46
N LEU A 177 -0.65 11.51 3.20
CA LEU A 177 0.41 10.82 2.46
C LEU A 177 1.10 11.82 1.53
N VAL A 178 2.38 12.05 1.76
CA VAL A 178 3.22 12.90 0.91
C VAL A 178 4.13 12.02 0.09
N GLN A 179 4.20 12.27 -1.20
CA GLN A 179 5.10 11.59 -2.13
C GLN A 179 6.06 12.59 -2.75
N ARG A 180 7.35 12.32 -2.63
CA ARG A 180 8.44 13.08 -3.24
C ARG A 180 9.07 12.23 -4.34
N GLY A 181 8.92 12.65 -5.59
CA GLY A 181 9.33 11.84 -6.74
C GLY A 181 8.45 10.59 -6.89
N LYS A 182 8.99 9.54 -7.51
CA LYS A 182 8.21 8.34 -7.84
C LYS A 182 8.16 7.30 -6.73
N LYS A 183 9.13 7.31 -5.79
CA LYS A 183 9.36 6.20 -4.86
C LYS A 183 9.39 6.57 -3.38
N ASN A 184 9.50 7.85 -3.05
CA ASN A 184 9.66 8.27 -1.66
C ASN A 184 8.33 8.73 -1.08
N TYR A 185 7.87 7.99 -0.07
CA TYR A 185 6.63 8.28 0.65
C TYR A 185 6.93 8.73 2.07
N TYR A 186 6.09 9.61 2.58
CA TYR A 186 6.13 10.09 3.95
C TYR A 186 4.70 10.09 4.50
N LEU A 187 4.52 9.54 5.69
CA LEU A 187 3.22 9.51 6.34
C LEU A 187 3.18 10.56 7.46
N ILE A 188 2.25 11.46 7.37
CA ILE A 188 2.01 12.51 8.37
C ILE A 188 0.84 12.09 9.24
N ILE A 189 1.03 12.12 10.55
CA ILE A 189 0.02 11.72 11.53
C ILE A 189 -0.44 12.95 12.29
N ALA A 190 -1.73 13.26 12.20
CA ALA A 190 -2.36 14.36 12.96
C ALA A 190 -2.88 13.83 14.29
N LYS A 191 -2.32 14.35 15.38
CA LYS A 191 -2.71 14.00 16.75
C LYS A 191 -3.52 15.10 17.45
#